data_d5a47faa932fbaee33da017fd1f6f544
#
_entry.id   d5a47faa932fbaee33da017fd1f6f544
#
_cell.length_a   1.000
_cell.length_b   1.000
_cell.length_c   1.000
_cell.angle_alpha   90.00
_cell.angle_beta   90.00
_cell.angle_gamma   90.00
#
_symmetry.space_group_name_H-M   'P 1'
#
loop_
_entity.id
_entity.type
_entity.pdbx_description
1 polymer ?
#
loop_
_entity_poly.entity_id
_entity_poly.type
_entity_poly.pdbx_seq_one_letter_code
_entity_poly.pdbx_strand_id
1 'polypeptide(L)'
;MLEMNQLKALANAAAEANHSVATCYSVNGENLSVSAINDTLRDQFNEIAGTYNLYRENKTKVYSLVETLLDDILPTKVLQRYADFAETQTFAQGTKPVFIRKTGKMRAKQFITKVGLAGRYEVFALGEKSFEVATSAIGGAAAIGFEEFLDGRVDWAELVNIVLEGMDELILREIAKALMSSIEQLPAANRASAAGFDENGMDRLISVVSAYGTPVIYCTREFATKMVPADKWVSDNMRDQYWANGFLASYKGVRVVLLPQSFEDETNATKVIDPGYAWIMPTGSSEKPVKIAFEGSAHMREVENDDWSREMQVYQKVGIGVMFTNNMASYVDTSLKGKLSTI
;
A
#
# COMPACT_ATOMS: atom_id res chain seq x y z
N MET A 1 3.72 20.03 30.54
CA MET A 1 3.73 20.15 29.06
C MET A 1 4.96 19.43 28.53
N LEU A 2 4.76 18.38 27.74
CA LEU A 2 5.84 17.66 27.06
C LEU A 2 6.52 18.56 26.02
N GLU A 3 7.82 18.36 25.82
CA GLU A 3 8.49 19.03 24.71
C GLU A 3 7.94 18.50 23.36
N MET A 4 7.97 19.33 22.30
CA MET A 4 7.41 18.99 20.99
C MET A 4 7.95 17.64 20.45
N ASN A 5 9.22 17.33 20.67
CA ASN A 5 9.83 16.07 20.24
C ASN A 5 9.29 14.86 21.01
N GLN A 6 8.99 15.04 22.29
CA GLN A 6 8.37 13.99 23.14
C GLN A 6 6.91 13.77 22.73
N LEU A 7 6.19 14.84 22.40
CA LEU A 7 4.82 14.78 21.93
C LEU A 7 4.74 14.06 20.55
N LYS A 8 5.68 14.35 19.66
CA LYS A 8 5.80 13.63 18.37
C LYS A 8 6.08 12.14 18.56
N ALA A 9 6.98 11.79 19.46
CA ALA A 9 7.29 10.40 19.77
C ALA A 9 6.08 9.66 20.40
N LEU A 10 5.33 10.35 21.27
CA LEU A 10 4.11 9.82 21.87
C LEU A 10 3.02 9.60 20.81
N ALA A 11 2.84 10.55 19.91
CA ALA A 11 1.85 10.47 18.85
C ALA A 11 2.19 9.36 17.82
N ASN A 12 3.46 9.21 17.46
CA ASN A 12 3.92 8.08 16.63
C ASN A 12 3.67 6.75 17.33
N ALA A 13 3.98 6.64 18.63
CA ALA A 13 3.72 5.43 19.40
C ALA A 13 2.22 5.10 19.50
N ALA A 14 1.36 6.11 19.64
CA ALA A 14 -0.09 5.92 19.65
C ALA A 14 -0.62 5.38 18.31
N ALA A 15 -0.12 5.90 17.21
CA ALA A 15 -0.53 5.46 15.88
C ALA A 15 0.00 4.04 15.54
N GLU A 16 1.24 3.73 15.91
CA GLU A 16 1.79 2.37 15.75
C GLU A 16 1.07 1.35 16.63
N ALA A 17 0.73 1.71 17.85
CA ALA A 17 0.04 0.84 18.80
C ALA A 17 -1.38 0.47 18.32
N ASN A 18 -2.09 1.37 17.67
CA ASN A 18 -3.41 1.11 17.09
C ASN A 18 -3.36 0.13 15.89
N HIS A 19 -2.17 -0.10 15.31
CA HIS A 19 -1.98 -0.98 14.16
C HIS A 19 -1.32 -2.33 14.51
N SER A 20 -1.47 -2.83 15.74
CA SER A 20 -1.00 -4.14 16.21
C SER A 20 0.52 -4.38 16.17
N VAL A 21 1.32 -3.35 16.08
CA VAL A 21 2.75 -3.46 16.34
C VAL A 21 2.96 -3.41 17.85
N ALA A 22 3.69 -4.38 18.41
CA ALA A 22 4.04 -4.36 19.82
C ALA A 22 5.02 -3.21 20.09
N THR A 23 4.48 -2.01 20.29
CA THR A 23 5.25 -0.83 20.64
C THR A 23 5.37 -0.73 22.15
N CYS A 24 6.61 -0.70 22.61
CA CYS A 24 6.92 -0.38 23.99
C CYS A 24 7.26 1.10 24.08
N TYR A 25 6.27 1.93 24.37
CA TYR A 25 6.53 3.31 24.78
C TYR A 25 6.64 3.35 26.30
N SER A 26 7.78 3.77 26.81
CA SER A 26 8.01 3.88 28.24
C SER A 26 8.16 5.34 28.64
N VAL A 27 7.39 5.77 29.62
CA VAL A 27 7.57 7.04 30.33
C VAL A 27 8.07 6.74 31.73
N ASN A 28 9.19 7.34 32.10
CA ASN A 28 9.82 7.10 33.40
C ASN A 28 10.14 5.64 33.75
N GLY A 29 10.35 4.79 32.71
CA GLY A 29 10.73 3.38 32.90
C GLY A 29 9.55 2.41 33.05
N GLU A 30 8.30 2.89 32.94
CA GLU A 30 7.10 2.03 32.89
C GLU A 30 6.56 1.95 31.46
N ASN A 31 6.29 0.73 31.01
CA ASN A 31 5.67 0.48 29.71
C ASN A 31 4.19 0.84 29.79
N LEU A 32 3.75 1.78 28.94
CA LEU A 32 2.35 2.18 28.87
C LEU A 32 1.54 1.20 28.00
N SER A 33 0.30 0.93 28.41
CA SER A 33 -0.67 0.22 27.57
C SER A 33 -1.14 1.14 26.43
N VAL A 34 -1.70 0.55 25.36
CA VAL A 34 -2.23 1.30 24.21
C VAL A 34 -3.27 2.36 24.63
N SER A 35 -4.17 2.00 25.57
CA SER A 35 -5.15 2.94 26.14
C SER A 35 -4.48 4.08 26.90
N ALA A 36 -3.48 3.78 27.72
CA ALA A 36 -2.75 4.79 28.48
C ALA A 36 -1.96 5.75 27.57
N ILE A 37 -1.42 5.25 26.45
CA ILE A 37 -0.74 6.09 25.44
C ILE A 37 -1.74 7.06 24.80
N ASN A 38 -2.93 6.56 24.41
CA ASN A 38 -3.98 7.41 23.81
C ASN A 38 -4.54 8.42 24.79
N ASP A 39 -4.76 8.04 26.04
CA ASP A 39 -5.24 8.95 27.09
C ASP A 39 -4.20 10.05 27.38
N THR A 40 -2.92 9.68 27.48
CA THR A 40 -1.84 10.66 27.68
C THR A 40 -1.73 11.61 26.47
N LEU A 41 -1.89 11.11 25.26
CA LEU A 41 -1.90 11.94 24.04
C LEU A 41 -3.07 12.92 24.06
N ARG A 42 -4.28 12.44 24.42
CA ARG A 42 -5.48 13.28 24.53
C ARG A 42 -5.30 14.38 25.58
N ASP A 43 -4.76 14.06 26.75
CA ASP A 43 -4.51 15.02 27.81
C ASP A 43 -3.53 16.11 27.36
N GLN A 44 -2.45 15.72 26.66
CA GLN A 44 -1.49 16.68 26.11
C GLN A 44 -2.08 17.55 25.00
N PHE A 45 -2.94 17.00 24.15
CA PHE A 45 -3.68 17.77 23.15
C PHE A 45 -4.66 18.76 23.80
N ASN A 46 -5.39 18.34 24.82
CA ASN A 46 -6.28 19.21 25.58
C ASN A 46 -5.52 20.34 26.28
N GLU A 47 -4.30 20.09 26.74
CA GLU A 47 -3.44 21.12 27.32
C GLU A 47 -2.98 22.16 26.26
N ILE A 48 -2.77 21.72 25.01
CA ILE A 48 -2.29 22.58 23.91
C ILE A 48 -3.44 23.26 23.17
N ALA A 49 -4.57 22.59 22.99
CA ALA A 49 -5.66 23.01 22.11
C ALA A 49 -7.07 22.77 22.69
N GLY A 50 -7.21 22.48 23.98
CA GLY A 50 -8.51 22.17 24.61
C GLY A 50 -9.48 23.35 24.73
N THR A 51 -9.07 24.58 24.40
CA THR A 51 -9.95 25.74 24.26
C THR A 51 -9.62 26.48 22.96
N TYR A 52 -10.60 27.21 22.43
CA TYR A 52 -10.41 27.99 21.20
C TYR A 52 -9.21 28.95 21.27
N ASN A 53 -9.03 29.62 22.39
CA ASN A 53 -7.92 30.56 22.57
C ASN A 53 -6.58 29.83 22.56
N LEU A 54 -6.46 28.71 23.27
CA LEU A 54 -5.26 27.87 23.27
C LEU A 54 -4.97 27.29 21.90
N TYR A 55 -5.99 26.82 21.18
CA TYR A 55 -5.85 26.34 19.81
C TYR A 55 -5.31 27.44 18.89
N ARG A 56 -5.89 28.63 18.95
CA ARG A 56 -5.48 29.77 18.13
C ARG A 56 -4.02 30.17 18.39
N GLU A 57 -3.59 30.16 19.65
CA GLU A 57 -2.21 30.46 20.04
C GLU A 57 -1.22 29.36 19.61
N ASN A 58 -1.62 28.12 19.69
CA ASN A 58 -0.76 26.95 19.41
C ASN A 58 -1.00 26.32 18.04
N LYS A 59 -1.80 26.92 17.17
CA LYS A 59 -2.19 26.42 15.85
C LYS A 59 -1.02 25.84 15.04
N THR A 60 0.09 26.55 14.97
CA THR A 60 1.28 26.12 14.25
C THR A 60 1.90 24.85 14.83
N LYS A 61 1.83 24.67 16.16
CA LYS A 61 2.33 23.46 16.83
C LYS A 61 1.47 22.25 16.50
N VAL A 62 0.14 22.44 16.51
CA VAL A 62 -0.83 21.38 16.15
C VAL A 62 -0.60 20.94 14.70
N TYR A 63 -0.46 21.87 13.76
CA TYR A 63 -0.20 21.57 12.37
C TYR A 63 1.12 20.82 12.19
N SER A 64 2.20 21.32 12.78
CA SER A 64 3.50 20.65 12.71
C SER A 64 3.47 19.23 13.29
N LEU A 65 2.61 18.99 14.28
CA LEU A 65 2.44 17.66 14.84
C LEU A 65 1.74 16.72 13.84
N VAL A 66 0.61 17.16 13.28
CA VAL A 66 -0.15 16.36 12.29
C VAL A 66 0.69 16.10 11.04
N GLU A 67 1.38 17.10 10.51
CA GLU A 67 2.27 16.95 9.36
C GLU A 67 3.39 15.91 9.63
N THR A 68 4.01 15.97 10.81
CA THR A 68 5.05 15.01 11.18
C THR A 68 4.48 13.59 11.32
N LEU A 69 3.29 13.44 11.91
CA LEU A 69 2.64 12.14 12.03
C LEU A 69 2.35 11.53 10.66
N LEU A 70 1.84 12.32 9.73
CA LEU A 70 1.57 11.87 8.38
C LEU A 70 2.85 11.47 7.64
N ASP A 71 3.91 12.27 7.77
CA ASP A 71 5.19 12.00 7.12
C ASP A 71 5.88 10.72 7.64
N ASP A 72 5.75 10.42 8.91
CA ASP A 72 6.39 9.25 9.52
C ASP A 72 5.53 7.98 9.36
N ILE A 73 4.23 8.09 9.60
CA ILE A 73 3.33 6.93 9.70
C ILE A 73 2.90 6.43 8.33
N LEU A 74 2.48 7.33 7.43
CA LEU A 74 1.92 6.93 6.14
C LEU A 74 2.91 6.13 5.28
N PRO A 75 4.18 6.59 5.08
CA PRO A 75 5.17 5.80 4.35
C PRO A 75 5.50 4.48 5.04
N THR A 76 5.54 4.46 6.38
CA THR A 76 5.83 3.25 7.16
C THR A 76 4.70 2.23 7.03
N LYS A 77 3.45 2.65 7.14
CA LYS A 77 2.26 1.81 6.97
C LYS A 77 2.17 1.24 5.55
N VAL A 78 2.38 2.08 4.55
CA VAL A 78 2.43 1.67 3.14
C VAL A 78 3.57 0.68 2.90
N LEU A 79 4.75 0.95 3.46
CA LEU A 79 5.89 0.04 3.35
C LEU A 79 5.59 -1.32 3.98
N GLN A 80 5.02 -1.37 5.18
CA GLN A 80 4.68 -2.63 5.86
C GLN A 80 3.62 -3.43 5.08
N ARG A 81 2.59 -2.76 4.58
CA ARG A 81 1.46 -3.40 3.91
C ARG A 81 1.82 -3.94 2.53
N TYR A 82 2.65 -3.23 1.78
CA TYR A 82 2.97 -3.55 0.38
C TYR A 82 4.42 -4.00 0.17
N ALA A 83 5.19 -4.23 1.24
CA ALA A 83 6.61 -4.58 1.19
C ALA A 83 6.93 -5.79 0.30
N ASP A 84 6.02 -6.73 0.19
CA ASP A 84 6.24 -7.96 -0.59
C ASP A 84 6.39 -7.68 -2.09
N PHE A 85 5.66 -6.71 -2.65
CA PHE A 85 5.63 -6.44 -4.08
C PHE A 85 5.86 -4.97 -4.47
N ALA A 86 5.85 -4.05 -3.51
CA ALA A 86 6.10 -2.63 -3.75
C ALA A 86 7.42 -2.17 -3.15
N GLU A 87 8.10 -1.27 -3.84
CA GLU A 87 9.25 -0.52 -3.36
C GLU A 87 8.82 0.91 -3.10
N THR A 88 8.96 1.33 -1.84
CA THR A 88 8.58 2.67 -1.40
C THR A 88 9.84 3.50 -1.18
N GLN A 89 9.90 4.70 -1.74
CA GLN A 89 10.99 5.65 -1.55
C GLN A 89 10.45 7.06 -1.34
N THR A 90 11.13 7.83 -0.48
CA THR A 90 10.82 9.24 -0.25
C THR A 90 11.83 10.12 -0.99
N PHE A 91 11.34 11.13 -1.69
CA PHE A 91 12.11 12.06 -2.49
C PHE A 91 11.93 13.49 -1.96
N ALA A 92 12.95 14.31 -2.12
CA ALA A 92 12.85 15.72 -1.74
C ALA A 92 11.85 16.45 -2.65
N GLN A 93 11.18 17.45 -2.09
CA GLN A 93 10.19 18.26 -2.82
C GLN A 93 10.81 18.89 -4.08
N GLY A 94 10.11 18.77 -5.20
CA GLY A 94 10.56 19.30 -6.51
C GLY A 94 11.57 18.41 -7.23
N THR A 95 11.99 17.29 -6.66
CA THR A 95 12.81 16.31 -7.38
C THR A 95 11.91 15.32 -8.10
N LYS A 96 12.29 14.97 -9.33
CA LYS A 96 11.58 13.93 -10.08
C LYS A 96 11.89 12.57 -9.47
N PRO A 97 10.87 11.81 -9.06
CA PRO A 97 11.07 10.46 -8.56
C PRO A 97 11.53 9.53 -9.69
N VAL A 98 12.77 9.09 -9.61
CA VAL A 98 13.37 8.20 -10.61
C VAL A 98 13.84 6.92 -9.92
N PHE A 99 13.27 5.81 -10.35
CA PHE A 99 13.71 4.48 -9.93
C PHE A 99 14.66 3.89 -10.99
N ILE A 100 15.75 3.31 -10.51
CA ILE A 100 16.75 2.71 -11.38
C ILE A 100 16.45 1.22 -11.51
N ARG A 101 16.16 0.76 -12.70
CA ARG A 101 16.06 -0.66 -13.01
C ARG A 101 17.46 -1.24 -13.19
N LYS A 102 17.86 -2.10 -12.26
CA LYS A 102 19.07 -2.90 -12.42
C LYS A 102 18.82 -3.99 -13.48
N THR A 103 19.82 -4.29 -14.26
CA THR A 103 19.74 -5.33 -15.30
C THR A 103 19.34 -6.66 -14.70
N GLY A 104 18.16 -7.17 -15.05
CA GLY A 104 17.59 -8.37 -14.42
C GLY A 104 18.42 -9.65 -14.64
N LYS A 105 18.13 -10.67 -13.84
CA LYS A 105 18.79 -12.00 -13.87
C LYS A 105 18.91 -12.62 -15.27
N MET A 106 18.04 -12.28 -16.22
CA MET A 106 18.11 -12.78 -17.58
C MET A 106 19.32 -12.28 -18.36
N ARG A 107 19.70 -11.02 -18.18
CA ARG A 107 20.90 -10.46 -18.83
C ARG A 107 22.18 -11.03 -18.23
N ALA A 108 22.19 -11.32 -16.92
CA ALA A 108 23.33 -12.00 -16.29
C ALA A 108 23.62 -13.38 -16.91
N LYS A 109 22.57 -14.12 -17.32
CA LYS A 109 22.73 -15.40 -18.03
C LYS A 109 23.27 -15.23 -19.45
N GLN A 110 23.00 -14.11 -20.11
CA GLN A 110 23.53 -13.79 -21.45
C GLN A 110 24.99 -13.30 -21.38
N PHE A 111 25.46 -12.85 -20.22
CA PHE A 111 26.81 -12.39 -19.99
C PHE A 111 27.84 -13.53 -20.00
N ILE A 112 27.42 -14.74 -19.66
CA ILE A 112 28.29 -15.90 -19.57
C ILE A 112 28.03 -16.78 -20.79
N THR A 113 28.92 -16.71 -21.77
CA THR A 113 28.90 -17.56 -22.96
C THR A 113 30.04 -18.57 -22.91
N LYS A 114 29.81 -19.75 -23.50
CA LYS A 114 30.89 -20.72 -23.66
C LYS A 114 31.84 -20.23 -24.75
N VAL A 115 33.05 -19.93 -24.39
CA VAL A 115 34.10 -19.46 -25.32
C VAL A 115 35.20 -20.50 -25.41
N GLY A 116 35.63 -20.84 -26.62
CA GLY A 116 36.81 -21.68 -26.83
C GLY A 116 38.09 -20.94 -26.37
N LEU A 117 39.13 -21.71 -26.05
CA LEU A 117 40.43 -21.22 -25.50
C LEU A 117 41.08 -20.08 -26.33
N ALA A 118 40.70 -19.90 -27.61
CA ALA A 118 41.19 -18.81 -28.48
C ALA A 118 40.05 -17.88 -28.96
N GLY A 119 38.86 -17.95 -28.36
CA GLY A 119 37.69 -17.18 -28.78
C GLY A 119 37.65 -15.77 -28.22
N ARG A 120 37.03 -14.84 -28.94
CA ARG A 120 36.71 -13.49 -28.46
C ARG A 120 35.49 -13.55 -27.58
N TYR A 121 35.57 -12.88 -26.41
CA TYR A 121 34.39 -12.68 -25.54
C TYR A 121 33.46 -11.62 -26.14
N GLU A 122 32.17 -11.90 -26.14
CA GLU A 122 31.17 -10.87 -26.39
C GLU A 122 31.10 -9.92 -25.19
N VAL A 123 31.27 -8.63 -25.45
CA VAL A 123 31.20 -7.60 -24.43
C VAL A 123 29.80 -7.00 -24.40
N PHE A 124 29.09 -7.20 -23.31
CA PHE A 124 27.77 -6.61 -23.10
C PHE A 124 27.89 -5.34 -22.24
N ALA A 125 27.28 -4.26 -22.67
CA ALA A 125 27.17 -3.05 -21.86
C ALA A 125 26.10 -3.21 -20.77
N LEU A 126 26.45 -2.93 -19.53
CA LEU A 126 25.49 -2.79 -18.43
C LEU A 126 24.73 -1.47 -18.65
N GLY A 127 23.50 -1.58 -19.16
CA GLY A 127 22.62 -0.42 -19.31
C GLY A 127 21.63 -0.36 -18.16
N GLU A 128 21.62 0.76 -17.45
CA GLU A 128 20.58 1.09 -16.49
C GLU A 128 19.40 1.75 -17.24
N LYS A 129 18.17 1.31 -16.93
CA LYS A 129 16.96 2.00 -17.39
C LYS A 129 16.36 2.74 -16.22
N SER A 130 16.19 4.04 -16.37
CA SER A 130 15.45 4.86 -15.43
C SER A 130 13.95 4.74 -15.68
N PHE A 131 13.19 4.69 -14.61
CA PHE A 131 11.73 4.72 -14.62
C PHE A 131 11.28 5.91 -13.78
N GLU A 132 10.70 6.91 -14.42
CA GLU A 132 10.16 8.10 -13.77
C GLU A 132 8.71 7.83 -13.36
N VAL A 133 8.36 8.17 -12.12
CA VAL A 133 7.01 8.08 -11.58
C VAL A 133 6.46 9.49 -11.44
N ALA A 134 5.32 9.76 -12.08
CA ALA A 134 4.62 11.02 -11.91
C ALA A 134 3.96 11.06 -10.53
N THR A 135 4.17 12.14 -9.78
CA THR A 135 3.54 12.38 -8.49
C THR A 135 2.30 13.25 -8.64
N SER A 136 1.26 12.94 -7.91
CA SER A 136 0.05 13.75 -7.76
C SER A 136 -0.20 14.06 -6.29
N ALA A 137 -0.87 15.18 -6.02
CA ALA A 137 -1.27 15.49 -4.67
C ALA A 137 -2.45 14.59 -4.26
N ILE A 138 -2.28 13.85 -3.19
CA ILE A 138 -3.31 13.08 -2.52
C ILE A 138 -3.62 13.81 -1.22
N GLY A 139 -4.87 14.08 -0.95
CA GLY A 139 -5.26 14.78 0.27
C GLY A 139 -6.73 14.68 0.55
N GLY A 140 -7.10 15.08 1.75
CA GLY A 140 -8.46 15.16 2.21
C GLY A 140 -8.73 16.50 2.90
N ALA A 141 -9.99 16.85 2.97
CA ALA A 141 -10.48 17.97 3.77
C ALA A 141 -11.51 17.44 4.77
N ALA A 142 -11.35 17.82 6.03
CA ALA A 142 -12.34 17.57 7.06
C ALA A 142 -12.88 18.91 7.56
N ALA A 143 -14.19 19.09 7.48
CA ALA A 143 -14.85 20.21 8.15
C ALA A 143 -15.08 19.82 9.61
N ILE A 144 -14.50 20.56 10.53
CA ILE A 144 -14.71 20.39 11.97
C ILE A 144 -15.59 21.53 12.44
N GLY A 145 -16.77 21.20 12.95
CA GLY A 145 -17.60 22.12 13.70
C GLY A 145 -16.85 22.51 14.97
N PHE A 146 -16.59 23.79 15.12
CA PHE A 146 -15.86 24.29 16.28
C PHE A 146 -16.54 23.91 17.63
N GLU A 147 -17.85 23.89 17.65
CA GLU A 147 -18.65 23.49 18.82
C GLU A 147 -18.49 22.00 19.15
N GLU A 148 -18.39 21.14 18.15
CA GLU A 148 -18.19 19.69 18.32
C GLU A 148 -16.79 19.36 18.88
N PHE A 149 -15.79 20.13 18.47
CA PHE A 149 -14.45 20.03 19.02
C PHE A 149 -14.39 20.47 20.50
N LEU A 150 -15.05 21.60 20.85
CA LEU A 150 -15.11 22.07 22.23
C LEU A 150 -15.89 21.14 23.15
N ASP A 151 -16.94 20.50 22.64
CA ASP A 151 -17.74 19.52 23.36
C ASP A 151 -17.01 18.18 23.59
N GLY A 152 -15.79 18.02 23.03
CA GLY A 152 -15.01 16.80 23.13
C GLY A 152 -15.61 15.60 22.38
N ARG A 153 -16.51 15.85 21.44
CA ARG A 153 -17.14 14.81 20.61
C ARG A 153 -16.22 14.31 19.49
N VAL A 154 -15.28 15.13 19.07
CA VAL A 154 -14.28 14.80 18.04
C VAL A 154 -12.92 14.72 18.70
N ASP A 155 -12.30 13.55 18.64
CA ASP A 155 -10.92 13.34 19.10
C ASP A 155 -9.96 13.61 17.93
N TRP A 156 -8.93 14.41 18.16
CA TRP A 156 -7.90 14.68 17.16
C TRP A 156 -7.19 13.41 16.68
N ALA A 157 -6.98 12.46 17.57
CA ALA A 157 -6.38 11.18 17.23
C ALA A 157 -7.28 10.39 16.25
N GLU A 158 -8.59 10.44 16.46
CA GLU A 158 -9.57 9.83 15.57
C GLU A 158 -9.57 10.48 14.19
N LEU A 159 -9.53 11.81 14.12
CA LEU A 159 -9.45 12.55 12.86
C LEU A 159 -8.19 12.20 12.07
N VAL A 160 -7.03 12.19 12.73
CA VAL A 160 -5.76 11.81 12.07
C VAL A 160 -5.82 10.38 11.56
N ASN A 161 -6.41 9.45 12.32
CA ASN A 161 -6.58 8.06 11.89
C ASN A 161 -7.51 7.96 10.68
N ILE A 162 -8.62 8.68 10.65
CA ILE A 162 -9.55 8.73 9.49
C ILE A 162 -8.82 9.23 8.24
N VAL A 163 -8.02 10.29 8.37
CA VAL A 163 -7.23 10.82 7.25
C VAL A 163 -6.20 9.80 6.76
N LEU A 164 -5.48 9.15 7.69
CA LEU A 164 -4.50 8.12 7.36
C LEU A 164 -5.15 6.91 6.66
N GLU A 165 -6.30 6.46 7.13
CA GLU A 165 -7.04 5.35 6.52
C GLU A 165 -7.54 5.73 5.13
N GLY A 166 -8.08 6.93 4.96
CA GLY A 166 -8.54 7.43 3.66
C GLY A 166 -7.39 7.56 2.65
N MET A 167 -6.21 8.04 3.08
CA MET A 167 -5.03 8.11 2.23
C MET A 167 -4.50 6.72 1.85
N ASP A 168 -4.45 5.78 2.80
CA ASP A 168 -4.02 4.40 2.54
C ASP A 168 -4.97 3.68 1.55
N GLU A 169 -6.28 3.88 1.70
CA GLU A 169 -7.28 3.34 0.78
C GLU A 169 -7.13 3.91 -0.63
N LEU A 170 -6.88 5.21 -0.75
CA LEU A 170 -6.66 5.86 -2.03
C LEU A 170 -5.37 5.38 -2.69
N ILE A 171 -4.29 5.17 -1.92
CA ILE A 171 -3.06 4.55 -2.40
C ILE A 171 -3.33 3.14 -2.92
N LEU A 172 -4.11 2.32 -2.19
CA LEU A 172 -4.51 0.98 -2.62
C LEU A 172 -5.26 1.03 -3.95
N ARG A 173 -6.19 1.97 -4.10
CA ARG A 173 -6.95 2.18 -5.33
C ARG A 173 -6.04 2.52 -6.51
N GLU A 174 -5.10 3.44 -6.31
CA GLU A 174 -4.15 3.83 -7.35
C GLU A 174 -3.18 2.68 -7.70
N ILE A 175 -2.76 1.87 -6.74
CA ILE A 175 -1.97 0.64 -7.00
C ILE A 175 -2.79 -0.33 -7.86
N ALA A 176 -4.06 -0.57 -7.52
CA ALA A 176 -4.93 -1.46 -8.27
C ALA A 176 -5.15 -0.97 -9.70
N LYS A 177 -5.40 0.32 -9.90
CA LYS A 177 -5.51 0.95 -11.23
C LYS A 177 -4.23 0.80 -12.04
N ALA A 178 -3.08 1.10 -11.43
CA ALA A 178 -1.78 0.97 -12.09
C ALA A 178 -1.48 -0.48 -12.48
N LEU A 179 -1.79 -1.45 -11.62
CA LEU A 179 -1.65 -2.88 -11.93
C LEU A 179 -2.58 -3.31 -13.07
N MET A 180 -3.84 -2.90 -13.06
CA MET A 180 -4.80 -3.22 -14.14
C MET A 180 -4.38 -2.60 -15.47
N SER A 181 -3.96 -1.35 -15.49
CA SER A 181 -3.47 -0.69 -16.71
C SER A 181 -2.19 -1.32 -17.25
N SER A 182 -1.41 -1.96 -16.39
CA SER A 182 -0.16 -2.63 -16.76
C SER A 182 -0.35 -3.94 -17.51
N ILE A 183 -1.52 -4.57 -17.43
CA ILE A 183 -1.74 -5.92 -17.96
C ILE A 183 -1.54 -5.98 -19.47
N GLU A 184 -2.01 -4.97 -20.20
CA GLU A 184 -1.87 -4.93 -21.66
C GLU A 184 -0.42 -4.85 -22.13
N GLN A 185 0.47 -4.33 -21.28
CA GLN A 185 1.88 -4.15 -21.58
C GLN A 185 2.73 -5.37 -21.19
N LEU A 186 2.16 -6.34 -20.47
CA LEU A 186 2.85 -7.59 -20.16
C LEU A 186 3.07 -8.44 -21.44
N PRO A 187 4.18 -9.19 -21.52
CA PRO A 187 4.37 -10.16 -22.60
C PRO A 187 3.22 -11.16 -22.69
N ALA A 188 2.91 -11.66 -23.89
CA ALA A 188 1.82 -12.63 -24.08
C ALA A 188 1.97 -13.90 -23.24
N ALA A 189 3.22 -14.35 -22.98
CA ALA A 189 3.49 -15.49 -22.11
C ALA A 189 3.12 -15.25 -20.65
N ASN A 190 3.08 -13.99 -20.21
CA ASN A 190 2.80 -13.55 -18.85
C ASN A 190 1.32 -13.18 -18.63
N ARG A 191 0.47 -13.42 -19.63
CA ARG A 191 -0.97 -13.14 -19.57
C ARG A 191 -1.77 -14.39 -19.81
N ALA A 192 -2.82 -14.60 -19.02
CA ALA A 192 -3.85 -15.59 -19.30
C ALA A 192 -5.22 -14.96 -19.04
N SER A 193 -6.21 -15.35 -19.85
CA SER A 193 -7.59 -14.91 -19.67
C SER A 193 -8.51 -16.07 -20.04
N ALA A 194 -9.50 -16.34 -19.19
CA ALA A 194 -10.53 -17.33 -19.43
C ALA A 194 -11.87 -16.91 -18.81
N ALA A 195 -12.95 -17.55 -19.24
CA ALA A 195 -14.25 -17.41 -18.57
C ALA A 195 -14.33 -18.47 -17.46
N GLY A 196 -13.96 -18.09 -16.25
CA GLY A 196 -13.77 -18.96 -15.11
C GLY A 196 -12.30 -19.28 -14.86
N PHE A 197 -12.05 -20.09 -13.83
CA PHE A 197 -10.70 -20.47 -13.46
C PHE A 197 -10.17 -21.59 -14.39
N ASP A 198 -9.10 -21.29 -15.12
CA ASP A 198 -8.37 -22.27 -15.96
C ASP A 198 -7.05 -22.64 -15.26
N GLU A 199 -6.99 -23.90 -14.83
CA GLU A 199 -5.85 -24.46 -14.12
C GLU A 199 -4.57 -24.47 -14.97
N ASN A 200 -4.67 -24.80 -16.26
CA ASN A 200 -3.52 -24.86 -17.16
C ASN A 200 -2.94 -23.46 -17.41
N GLY A 201 -3.82 -22.47 -17.58
CA GLY A 201 -3.43 -21.07 -17.70
C GLY A 201 -2.70 -20.56 -16.46
N MET A 202 -3.20 -20.87 -15.27
CA MET A 202 -2.58 -20.49 -14.02
C MET A 202 -1.22 -21.16 -13.81
N ASP A 203 -1.10 -22.47 -14.05
CA ASP A 203 0.15 -23.23 -13.92
C ASP A 203 1.25 -22.70 -14.85
N ARG A 204 0.88 -22.35 -16.08
CA ARG A 204 1.80 -21.71 -17.02
C ARG A 204 2.35 -20.41 -16.49
N LEU A 205 1.49 -19.54 -15.92
CA LEU A 205 1.90 -18.25 -15.37
C LEU A 205 2.81 -18.43 -14.14
N ILE A 206 2.47 -19.36 -13.25
CA ILE A 206 3.29 -19.73 -12.11
C ILE A 206 4.68 -20.20 -12.56
N SER A 207 4.76 -21.05 -13.58
CA SER A 207 6.02 -21.52 -14.14
C SER A 207 6.90 -20.39 -14.68
N VAL A 208 6.30 -19.41 -15.36
CA VAL A 208 7.02 -18.23 -15.86
C VAL A 208 7.60 -17.42 -14.71
N VAL A 209 6.81 -17.13 -13.67
CA VAL A 209 7.25 -16.32 -12.53
C VAL A 209 8.28 -17.05 -11.68
N SER A 210 8.16 -18.38 -11.55
CA SER A 210 9.11 -19.23 -10.80
C SER A 210 10.53 -19.15 -11.34
N ALA A 211 10.71 -18.81 -12.62
CA ALA A 211 12.04 -18.61 -13.21
C ALA A 211 12.77 -17.39 -12.63
N TYR A 212 12.04 -16.46 -12.01
CA TYR A 212 12.58 -15.20 -11.46
C TYR A 212 12.66 -15.18 -9.93
N GLY A 213 11.86 -15.97 -9.25
CA GLY A 213 11.82 -16.03 -7.78
C GLY A 213 10.70 -16.93 -7.27
N THR A 214 10.44 -16.90 -5.98
CA THR A 214 9.33 -17.65 -5.38
C THR A 214 8.02 -16.94 -5.75
N PRO A 215 7.11 -17.59 -6.51
CA PRO A 215 5.86 -16.97 -6.92
C PRO A 215 4.91 -16.84 -5.72
N VAL A 216 4.17 -15.73 -5.69
CA VAL A 216 3.05 -15.50 -4.77
C VAL A 216 1.88 -14.96 -5.59
N ILE A 217 0.69 -15.45 -5.32
CA ILE A 217 -0.55 -15.05 -5.99
C ILE A 217 -1.24 -13.99 -5.12
N TYR A 218 -1.48 -12.82 -5.70
CA TYR A 218 -2.25 -11.74 -5.09
C TYR A 218 -3.60 -11.63 -5.77
N CYS A 219 -4.67 -11.79 -5.03
CA CYS A 219 -6.02 -11.73 -5.58
C CYS A 219 -7.04 -11.30 -4.52
N THR A 220 -8.26 -11.00 -4.93
CA THR A 220 -9.37 -10.78 -4.02
C THR A 220 -9.90 -12.10 -3.46
N ARG A 221 -10.64 -12.05 -2.36
CA ARG A 221 -11.27 -13.23 -1.76
C ARG A 221 -12.20 -13.94 -2.76
N GLU A 222 -12.93 -13.19 -3.58
CA GLU A 222 -13.85 -13.74 -4.58
C GLU A 222 -13.12 -14.57 -5.64
N PHE A 223 -11.96 -14.09 -6.09
CA PHE A 223 -11.11 -14.86 -6.99
C PHE A 223 -10.55 -16.11 -6.29
N ALA A 224 -10.05 -15.96 -5.07
CA ALA A 224 -9.46 -17.06 -4.30
C ALA A 224 -10.47 -18.20 -4.06
N THR A 225 -11.76 -17.91 -3.86
CA THR A 225 -12.81 -18.94 -3.74
C THR A 225 -13.02 -19.75 -5.02
N LYS A 226 -12.70 -19.20 -6.20
CA LYS A 226 -12.78 -19.92 -7.49
C LYS A 226 -11.55 -20.74 -7.79
N MET A 227 -10.44 -20.48 -7.09
CA MET A 227 -9.16 -21.16 -7.27
C MET A 227 -9.15 -22.55 -6.59
N VAL A 228 -10.14 -23.38 -6.88
CA VAL A 228 -10.23 -24.74 -6.36
C VAL A 228 -9.77 -25.71 -7.45
N PRO A 229 -8.82 -26.62 -7.16
CA PRO A 229 -8.44 -27.68 -8.09
C PRO A 229 -9.64 -28.58 -8.44
N ALA A 230 -9.61 -29.19 -9.63
CA ALA A 230 -10.64 -30.13 -10.02
C ALA A 230 -10.85 -31.22 -8.97
N ASP A 231 -12.09 -31.60 -8.70
CA ASP A 231 -12.57 -32.45 -7.59
C ASP A 231 -11.74 -33.72 -7.29
N LYS A 232 -11.02 -34.22 -8.26
CA LYS A 232 -10.24 -35.46 -8.14
C LYS A 232 -8.99 -35.36 -7.27
N TRP A 233 -8.55 -34.13 -6.91
CA TRP A 233 -7.27 -33.88 -6.25
C TRP A 233 -7.42 -33.20 -4.88
N VAL A 234 -8.63 -32.96 -4.41
CA VAL A 234 -8.88 -32.28 -3.14
C VAL A 234 -8.87 -33.31 -2.02
N SER A 235 -7.85 -33.26 -1.15
CA SER A 235 -7.82 -34.09 0.07
C SER A 235 -8.81 -33.56 1.12
N ASP A 236 -9.19 -34.41 2.09
CA ASP A 236 -10.08 -33.99 3.18
C ASP A 236 -9.49 -32.81 3.96
N ASN A 237 -8.16 -32.78 4.21
CA ASN A 237 -7.49 -31.66 4.84
C ASN A 237 -7.62 -30.35 4.04
N MET A 238 -7.63 -30.40 2.72
CA MET A 238 -7.84 -29.21 1.89
C MET A 238 -9.29 -28.72 1.97
N ARG A 239 -10.25 -29.64 2.04
CA ARG A 239 -11.66 -29.31 2.25
C ARG A 239 -11.86 -28.64 3.59
N ASP A 240 -11.27 -29.16 4.66
CA ASP A 240 -11.34 -28.58 6.00
C ASP A 240 -10.73 -27.16 6.02
N GLN A 241 -9.57 -26.96 5.39
CA GLN A 241 -8.97 -25.63 5.24
C GLN A 241 -9.85 -24.66 4.43
N TYR A 242 -10.45 -25.13 3.34
CA TYR A 242 -11.35 -24.33 2.54
C TYR A 242 -12.59 -23.90 3.33
N TRP A 243 -13.21 -24.85 4.08
CA TRP A 243 -14.35 -24.53 4.91
C TRP A 243 -14.01 -23.62 6.11
N ALA A 244 -12.82 -23.77 6.68
CA ALA A 244 -12.37 -22.93 7.79
C ALA A 244 -12.05 -21.48 7.35
N ASN A 245 -11.39 -21.32 6.20
CA ASN A 245 -10.90 -20.01 5.74
C ASN A 245 -11.77 -19.39 4.63
N GLY A 246 -12.60 -20.17 3.95
CA GLY A 246 -13.37 -19.77 2.77
C GLY A 246 -12.55 -19.73 1.48
N PHE A 247 -11.26 -20.07 1.52
CA PHE A 247 -10.37 -20.17 0.36
C PHE A 247 -9.15 -21.03 0.72
N LEU A 248 -8.39 -21.43 -0.29
CA LEU A 248 -7.13 -22.16 -0.10
C LEU A 248 -5.98 -21.16 0.10
N ALA A 249 -5.29 -21.23 1.24
CA ALA A 249 -4.14 -20.38 1.55
C ALA A 249 -2.92 -20.65 0.64
N SER A 250 -2.91 -21.81 -0.05
CA SER A 250 -1.90 -22.15 -1.04
C SER A 250 -2.51 -22.88 -2.22
N TYR A 251 -2.09 -22.53 -3.43
CA TYR A 251 -2.44 -23.21 -4.68
C TYR A 251 -1.21 -23.95 -5.19
N LYS A 252 -1.25 -25.29 -5.22
CA LYS A 252 -0.13 -26.15 -5.67
C LYS A 252 1.23 -25.76 -5.08
N GLY A 253 1.26 -25.39 -3.79
CA GLY A 253 2.47 -24.98 -3.09
C GLY A 253 2.84 -23.48 -3.25
N VAL A 254 2.07 -22.72 -4.01
CA VAL A 254 2.23 -21.27 -4.16
C VAL A 254 1.33 -20.56 -3.15
N ARG A 255 1.90 -19.67 -2.36
CA ARG A 255 1.16 -18.87 -1.37
C ARG A 255 0.14 -17.96 -2.05
N VAL A 256 -1.07 -17.92 -1.50
CA VAL A 256 -2.13 -16.99 -1.91
C VAL A 256 -2.26 -15.90 -0.85
N VAL A 257 -2.16 -14.65 -1.28
CA VAL A 257 -2.31 -13.46 -0.43
C VAL A 257 -3.57 -12.71 -0.88
N LEU A 258 -4.47 -12.51 0.06
CA LEU A 258 -5.69 -11.76 -0.19
C LEU A 258 -5.39 -10.26 -0.16
N LEU A 259 -5.78 -9.56 -1.21
CA LEU A 259 -5.82 -8.12 -1.22
C LEU A 259 -7.06 -7.64 -0.47
N PRO A 260 -6.94 -6.61 0.37
CA PRO A 260 -8.09 -6.03 1.04
C PRO A 260 -9.04 -5.42 0.00
N GLN A 261 -10.32 -5.67 0.16
CA GLN A 261 -11.36 -5.12 -0.70
C GLN A 261 -12.11 -4.04 0.05
N SER A 262 -12.38 -2.92 -0.58
CA SER A 262 -13.28 -1.87 -0.13
C SER A 262 -14.27 -1.48 -1.23
N PHE A 263 -15.28 -0.70 -0.88
CA PHE A 263 -16.28 -0.23 -1.83
C PHE A 263 -16.11 1.29 -2.02
N GLU A 264 -16.36 1.77 -3.22
CA GLU A 264 -16.28 3.20 -3.55
C GLU A 264 -17.53 3.97 -3.10
N ASP A 265 -18.64 3.25 -2.92
CA ASP A 265 -19.94 3.80 -2.61
C ASP A 265 -20.52 3.19 -1.34
N GLU A 266 -21.39 3.95 -0.65
CA GLU A 266 -22.12 3.50 0.54
C GLU A 266 -23.12 2.38 0.25
N THR A 267 -23.48 2.17 -1.01
CA THR A 267 -24.41 1.11 -1.45
C THR A 267 -23.72 -0.23 -1.66
N ASN A 268 -22.40 -0.29 -1.52
CA ASN A 268 -21.56 -1.47 -1.75
C ASN A 268 -21.70 -2.06 -3.17
N ALA A 269 -22.02 -1.22 -4.15
CA ALA A 269 -22.21 -1.64 -5.53
C ALA A 269 -20.90 -1.66 -6.34
N THR A 270 -19.99 -0.72 -6.05
CA THR A 270 -18.75 -0.55 -6.79
C THR A 270 -17.55 -0.94 -5.94
N LYS A 271 -16.78 -1.90 -6.42
CA LYS A 271 -15.59 -2.42 -5.74
C LYS A 271 -14.34 -1.65 -6.17
N VAL A 272 -13.46 -1.36 -5.21
CA VAL A 272 -12.17 -0.70 -5.48
C VAL A 272 -11.25 -1.59 -6.31
N ILE A 273 -11.18 -2.89 -5.98
CA ILE A 273 -10.38 -3.86 -6.72
C ILE A 273 -11.32 -4.78 -7.51
N ASP A 274 -11.12 -4.86 -8.84
CA ASP A 274 -11.89 -5.78 -9.67
C ASP A 274 -11.58 -7.24 -9.29
N PRO A 275 -12.59 -8.03 -8.89
CA PRO A 275 -12.39 -9.40 -8.45
C PRO A 275 -11.96 -10.35 -9.59
N GLY A 276 -12.08 -9.94 -10.84
CA GLY A 276 -11.69 -10.74 -11.99
C GLY A 276 -10.19 -10.87 -12.19
N TYR A 277 -9.36 -10.15 -11.41
CA TYR A 277 -7.91 -10.13 -11.61
C TYR A 277 -7.15 -10.84 -10.51
N ALA A 278 -6.13 -11.60 -10.92
CA ALA A 278 -5.10 -12.13 -10.04
C ALA A 278 -3.72 -11.80 -10.60
N TRP A 279 -2.81 -11.37 -9.72
CA TRP A 279 -1.44 -11.06 -10.07
C TRP A 279 -0.50 -12.07 -9.43
N ILE A 280 0.47 -12.52 -10.21
CA ILE A 280 1.50 -13.44 -9.75
C ILE A 280 2.82 -12.68 -9.78
N MET A 281 3.44 -12.52 -8.64
CA MET A 281 4.67 -11.75 -8.48
C MET A 281 5.71 -12.57 -7.72
N PRO A 282 7.00 -12.44 -8.07
CA PRO A 282 8.05 -13.14 -7.35
C PRO A 282 8.37 -12.40 -6.04
N THR A 283 8.35 -13.10 -4.92
CA THR A 283 8.89 -12.59 -3.65
C THR A 283 10.40 -12.84 -3.58
N GLY A 284 11.10 -11.99 -2.81
CA GLY A 284 12.56 -12.09 -2.69
C GLY A 284 13.33 -11.61 -3.92
N SER A 285 12.65 -11.05 -4.92
CA SER A 285 13.29 -10.36 -6.03
C SER A 285 13.80 -9.00 -5.57
N SER A 286 15.01 -8.63 -5.99
CA SER A 286 15.54 -7.27 -5.77
C SER A 286 14.80 -6.21 -6.58
N GLU A 287 14.02 -6.60 -7.57
CA GLU A 287 13.22 -5.72 -8.41
C GLU A 287 11.74 -5.95 -8.13
N LYS A 288 11.15 -5.09 -7.32
CA LYS A 288 9.71 -5.10 -7.06
C LYS A 288 8.98 -4.39 -8.19
N PRO A 289 7.86 -4.94 -8.69
CA PRO A 289 7.17 -4.37 -9.86
C PRO A 289 6.49 -3.03 -9.58
N VAL A 290 5.93 -2.85 -8.39
CA VAL A 290 5.27 -1.60 -8.01
C VAL A 290 6.27 -0.66 -7.38
N LYS A 291 6.24 0.61 -7.80
CA LYS A 291 7.06 1.70 -7.26
C LYS A 291 6.16 2.76 -6.68
N ILE A 292 6.38 3.08 -5.41
CA ILE A 292 5.64 4.11 -4.69
C ILE A 292 6.63 5.19 -4.29
N ALA A 293 6.36 6.41 -4.72
CA ALA A 293 7.20 7.57 -4.47
C ALA A 293 6.44 8.58 -3.61
N PHE A 294 6.98 8.93 -2.45
CA PHE A 294 6.52 10.07 -1.66
C PHE A 294 7.42 11.26 -2.00
N GLU A 295 6.84 12.39 -2.39
CA GLU A 295 7.58 13.61 -2.74
C GLU A 295 7.30 14.71 -1.72
N GLY A 296 8.35 15.19 -1.06
CA GLY A 296 8.28 16.23 -0.06
C GLY A 296 7.63 15.78 1.23
N SER A 297 7.16 16.74 2.01
CA SER A 297 6.46 16.53 3.28
C SER A 297 4.96 16.73 3.11
N ALA A 298 4.17 16.16 4.01
CA ALA A 298 2.76 16.47 4.15
C ALA A 298 2.59 17.96 4.51
N HIS A 299 1.55 18.57 4.02
CA HIS A 299 1.20 19.96 4.33
C HIS A 299 -0.23 20.06 4.80
N MET A 300 -0.43 20.80 5.89
CA MET A 300 -1.72 21.09 6.46
C MET A 300 -2.04 22.57 6.35
N ARG A 301 -3.26 22.89 5.96
CA ARG A 301 -3.77 24.27 6.00
C ARG A 301 -5.20 24.27 6.49
N GLU A 302 -5.58 25.38 7.11
CA GLU A 302 -6.96 25.68 7.49
C GLU A 302 -7.52 26.71 6.51
N VAL A 303 -8.74 26.47 6.07
CA VAL A 303 -9.52 27.40 5.27
C VAL A 303 -10.71 27.81 6.12
N GLU A 304 -10.88 29.12 6.31
CA GLU A 304 -12.04 29.71 6.99
C GLU A 304 -13.06 30.08 5.91
N ASN A 305 -14.26 29.53 6.02
CA ASN A 305 -15.36 29.75 5.09
C ASN A 305 -16.19 30.97 5.51
N ASP A 306 -17.02 31.49 4.61
CA ASP A 306 -17.86 32.67 4.84
C ASP A 306 -18.94 32.42 5.93
N ASP A 307 -19.27 31.17 6.22
CA ASP A 307 -20.20 30.74 7.27
C ASP A 307 -19.54 30.50 8.64
N TRP A 308 -18.27 30.92 8.79
CA TRP A 308 -17.43 30.68 9.97
C TRP A 308 -17.08 29.21 10.24
N SER A 309 -17.46 28.30 9.34
CA SER A 309 -16.95 26.94 9.38
C SER A 309 -15.48 26.89 9.00
N ARG A 310 -14.76 25.91 9.52
CA ARG A 310 -13.34 25.74 9.27
C ARG A 310 -13.10 24.37 8.67
N GLU A 311 -12.36 24.36 7.58
CA GLU A 311 -11.92 23.16 6.92
C GLU A 311 -10.43 22.97 7.16
N MET A 312 -10.06 21.81 7.64
CA MET A 312 -8.67 21.37 7.69
C MET A 312 -8.37 20.55 6.44
N GLN A 313 -7.47 21.08 5.63
CA GLN A 313 -7.03 20.43 4.40
C GLN A 313 -5.62 19.91 4.60
N VAL A 314 -5.44 18.62 4.35
CA VAL A 314 -4.15 17.95 4.39
C VAL A 314 -3.86 17.37 3.03
N TYR A 315 -2.63 17.52 2.54
CA TYR A 315 -2.20 16.85 1.32
C TYR A 315 -0.76 16.37 1.43
N GLN A 316 -0.47 15.29 0.72
CA GLN A 316 0.87 14.78 0.47
C GLN A 316 0.99 14.38 -1.00
N LYS A 317 2.16 14.55 -1.60
CA LYS A 317 2.38 14.12 -2.97
C LYS A 317 2.84 12.67 -3.00
N VAL A 318 2.06 11.84 -3.69
CA VAL A 318 2.35 10.43 -3.87
C VAL A 318 2.32 10.10 -5.35
N GLY A 319 3.27 9.32 -5.81
CA GLY A 319 3.30 8.77 -7.16
C GLY A 319 3.32 7.26 -7.12
N ILE A 320 2.52 6.63 -7.96
CA ILE A 320 2.46 5.18 -8.07
C ILE A 320 2.71 4.80 -9.51
N GLY A 321 3.62 3.87 -9.71
CA GLY A 321 3.94 3.36 -11.03
C GLY A 321 4.24 1.87 -11.02
N VAL A 322 3.90 1.19 -12.10
CA VAL A 322 4.26 -0.21 -12.30
C VAL A 322 5.38 -0.29 -13.31
N MET A 323 6.52 -0.73 -12.83
CA MET A 323 7.66 -0.98 -13.70
C MET A 323 7.47 -2.33 -14.38
N PHE A 324 7.27 -2.30 -15.70
CA PHE A 324 7.07 -3.52 -16.49
C PHE A 324 8.31 -4.38 -16.44
N THR A 325 8.15 -5.53 -15.83
CA THR A 325 9.18 -6.53 -15.74
C THR A 325 8.63 -7.85 -16.28
N ASN A 326 9.49 -8.62 -16.94
CA ASN A 326 9.13 -9.95 -17.44
C ASN A 326 8.89 -10.96 -16.29
N ASN A 327 9.07 -10.53 -15.05
CA ASN A 327 8.94 -11.34 -13.85
C ASN A 327 7.54 -11.33 -13.23
N MET A 328 6.63 -10.49 -13.72
CA MET A 328 5.24 -10.40 -13.26
C MET A 328 4.32 -11.10 -14.26
N ALA A 329 3.26 -11.72 -13.77
CA ALA A 329 2.21 -12.31 -14.59
C ALA A 329 0.82 -11.92 -14.08
N SER A 330 -0.17 -11.94 -14.95
CA SER A 330 -1.56 -11.65 -14.61
C SER A 330 -2.51 -12.67 -15.21
N TYR A 331 -3.47 -13.10 -14.41
CA TYR A 331 -4.61 -13.92 -14.82
C TYR A 331 -5.89 -13.10 -14.75
N VAL A 332 -6.74 -13.19 -15.75
CA VAL A 332 -8.02 -12.50 -15.82
C VAL A 332 -9.16 -13.50 -15.97
N ASP A 333 -10.03 -13.55 -14.98
CA ASP A 333 -11.30 -14.28 -15.05
C ASP A 333 -12.42 -13.34 -15.51
N THR A 334 -12.83 -13.51 -16.76
CA THR A 334 -13.86 -12.65 -17.35
C THR A 334 -15.26 -12.87 -16.77
N SER A 335 -15.49 -13.99 -16.09
CA SER A 335 -16.78 -14.28 -15.43
C SER A 335 -16.97 -13.50 -14.13
N LEU A 336 -15.85 -13.14 -13.46
CA LEU A 336 -15.83 -12.35 -12.22
C LEU A 336 -15.65 -10.86 -12.46
N LYS A 337 -15.36 -10.45 -13.70
CA LYS A 337 -15.06 -9.06 -14.02
C LYS A 337 -16.25 -8.18 -13.66
N GLY A 338 -16.09 -7.38 -12.62
CA GLY A 338 -17.07 -6.43 -12.12
C GLY A 338 -17.04 -5.12 -12.90
N LYS A 339 -18.07 -4.30 -12.75
CA LYS A 339 -18.06 -2.92 -13.24
C LYS A 339 -17.17 -2.11 -12.30
N LEU A 340 -16.00 -1.71 -12.79
CA LEU A 340 -15.28 -0.60 -12.19
C LEU A 340 -15.99 0.68 -12.58
N SER A 341 -16.19 1.59 -11.62
CA SER A 341 -16.66 2.92 -11.99
C SER A 341 -15.61 3.56 -12.89
N THR A 342 -16.00 3.86 -14.10
CA THR A 342 -15.25 4.74 -14.98
C THR A 342 -15.35 6.15 -14.39
N ILE A 343 -14.28 6.62 -13.75
CA ILE A 343 -14.09 8.04 -13.46
C ILE A 343 -13.59 8.70 -14.73
#